data_923787e1f1712fa971b1fe5dbace83e9
#
_entry.id   923787e1f1712fa971b1fe5dbace83e9
#
_cell.length_a   1.000
_cell.length_b   1.000
_cell.length_c   1.000
_cell.angle_alpha   90.00
_cell.angle_beta   90.00
_cell.angle_gamma   90.00
#
_symmetry.space_group_name_H-M   'P 1'
#
loop_
_entity.id
_entity.type
_entity.pdbx_description
1 polymer ?
#
loop_
_entity_poly.entity_id
_entity_poly.type
_entity_poly.pdbx_seq_one_letter_code
_entity_poly.pdbx_strand_id
1 'polypeptide(L)'
;MTAEQAPLQGRGEPRTQPSPTRSHETALAAERSAQPQDAAGTNRPPLRIGIRIPPCDRADHVVKTVRRAESLGFDDAWFPDSQLLWRDVFTTLTAAALGTERIGLGTAVTNLATRHPAVVASAARSVAELAPGRFKLGLGVGNSSVGPVGLRQTTSAEMREGLGLLRALLGGEEWEFEGKVRSRLRDPGPGVPLHLAASGPRNLRLAGEIADGVILLSGISPATLATATARVREGAETAGRAADAIPLTVSAFCAVTDDIAAEAQLLKPICASIAQNGGASFLALAGIDVDVPAHVEGIYPDLVHAEDWPRAVEICSAWISDENALRFAEEFCLFGTPDRIAQRLQALHADGVTGVLLQHVGSYHPPTELIEAIGESVLPALSPSTPGKADPR
;
A
#
# COMPACT_ATOMS: atom_id res chain seq x y z
N MET A 1 33.44 -9.98 62.62
CA MET A 1 32.81 -8.75 63.14
C MET A 1 31.42 -8.70 62.54
N THR A 2 30.47 -8.95 63.44
CA THR A 2 29.03 -9.05 63.24
C THR A 2 28.40 -7.67 63.10
N ALA A 3 27.50 -7.52 62.13
CA ALA A 3 26.56 -6.40 62.08
C ALA A 3 25.17 -6.94 61.79
N GLU A 4 24.36 -6.65 62.68
CA GLU A 4 23.04 -6.94 63.14
C GLU A 4 21.94 -6.53 62.17
N GLN A 5 20.97 -7.38 61.99
CA GLN A 5 19.71 -7.12 61.27
C GLN A 5 18.71 -6.46 62.24
N ALA A 6 18.02 -5.43 61.77
CA ALA A 6 16.80 -4.91 62.38
C ALA A 6 15.60 -5.04 61.41
N PRO A 7 14.40 -5.42 61.91
CA PRO A 7 13.23 -5.67 61.08
C PRO A 7 12.37 -4.41 60.94
N LEU A 8 11.87 -4.16 59.71
CA LEU A 8 10.80 -3.19 59.47
C LEU A 8 9.47 -3.93 59.25
N GLN A 9 8.61 -3.83 60.22
CA GLN A 9 7.17 -4.11 60.11
C GLN A 9 6.47 -2.88 59.52
N GLY A 10 5.56 -3.09 58.59
CA GLY A 10 4.66 -2.07 58.08
C GLY A 10 3.61 -2.71 57.16
N ARG A 11 2.52 -3.24 57.77
CA ARG A 11 1.32 -3.65 57.02
C ARG A 11 0.58 -2.40 56.58
N GLY A 12 0.42 -2.19 55.25
CA GLY A 12 -0.51 -1.25 54.66
C GLY A 12 -1.62 -2.01 53.94
N GLU A 13 -2.85 -1.71 54.31
CA GLU A 13 -4.08 -2.26 53.72
C GLU A 13 -4.24 -1.93 52.23
N PRO A 14 -4.90 -2.77 51.41
CA PRO A 14 -5.12 -2.49 50.00
C PRO A 14 -6.22 -1.43 49.83
N ARG A 15 -5.86 -0.29 49.25
CA ARG A 15 -6.83 0.70 48.78
C ARG A 15 -7.56 0.15 47.53
N THR A 16 -8.86 -0.07 47.69
CA THR A 16 -9.80 -0.32 46.58
C THR A 16 -9.87 0.90 45.69
N GLN A 17 -9.47 0.76 44.42
CA GLN A 17 -9.74 1.75 43.38
C GLN A 17 -11.19 1.58 42.85
N PRO A 18 -11.92 2.65 42.62
CA PRO A 18 -13.26 2.58 42.03
C PRO A 18 -13.19 2.20 40.56
N SER A 19 -14.08 1.30 40.13
CA SER A 19 -14.30 0.89 38.73
C SER A 19 -14.65 2.09 37.86
N PRO A 20 -14.12 2.17 36.60
CA PRO A 20 -14.50 3.22 35.70
C PRO A 20 -15.96 3.05 35.23
N THR A 21 -16.72 4.09 35.41
CA THR A 21 -18.14 4.22 35.07
C THR A 21 -18.38 4.13 33.55
N ARG A 22 -19.47 3.50 33.18
CA ARG A 22 -20.07 3.24 31.85
C ARG A 22 -20.31 4.45 30.94
N SER A 23 -19.70 5.59 31.17
CA SER A 23 -19.99 6.85 30.45
C SER A 23 -19.11 7.09 29.21
N HIS A 24 -18.06 6.32 28.97
CA HIS A 24 -17.18 6.51 27.81
C HIS A 24 -17.56 5.72 26.55
N GLU A 25 -18.32 4.63 26.69
CA GLU A 25 -18.75 3.84 25.52
C GLU A 25 -19.89 4.52 24.73
N THR A 26 -20.68 5.38 25.36
CA THR A 26 -21.81 6.05 24.70
C THR A 26 -21.40 7.30 23.90
N ALA A 27 -20.25 7.90 24.23
CA ALA A 27 -19.72 9.06 23.51
C ALA A 27 -19.06 8.69 22.16
N LEU A 28 -18.41 7.54 22.08
CA LEU A 28 -17.77 7.04 20.84
C LEU A 28 -18.77 6.49 19.81
N ALA A 29 -20.00 6.16 20.24
CA ALA A 29 -21.08 5.72 19.32
C ALA A 29 -21.82 6.88 18.66
N ALA A 30 -21.78 8.09 19.22
CA ALA A 30 -22.51 9.25 18.70
C ALA A 30 -21.76 10.04 17.62
N GLU A 31 -20.44 9.89 17.51
CA GLU A 31 -19.62 10.55 16.47
C GLU A 31 -19.56 9.79 15.12
N ARG A 32 -20.20 8.61 15.03
CA ARG A 32 -20.26 7.83 13.78
C ARG A 32 -21.42 8.20 12.83
N SER A 33 -22.21 9.22 13.13
CA SER A 33 -23.40 9.57 12.35
C SER A 33 -23.29 10.94 11.69
N ALA A 34 -22.42 11.10 10.71
CA ALA A 34 -22.54 12.04 9.58
C ALA A 34 -21.43 11.77 8.57
N GLN A 35 -21.47 10.63 7.89
CA GLN A 35 -20.67 10.48 6.65
C GLN A 35 -21.46 11.11 5.50
N PRO A 36 -20.81 11.93 4.65
CA PRO A 36 -21.47 12.48 3.47
C PRO A 36 -21.85 11.33 2.53
N GLN A 37 -23.12 11.30 2.11
CA GLN A 37 -23.59 10.42 1.05
C GLN A 37 -23.01 10.91 -0.28
N ASP A 38 -22.46 9.98 -1.08
CA ASP A 38 -22.08 10.28 -2.46
C ASP A 38 -23.32 10.55 -3.34
N ALA A 39 -23.09 11.13 -4.53
CA ALA A 39 -24.17 11.50 -5.46
C ALA A 39 -24.98 10.29 -5.99
N ALA A 40 -24.55 9.05 -5.69
CA ALA A 40 -25.22 7.80 -6.06
C ALA A 40 -25.99 7.16 -4.90
N GLY A 41 -26.01 7.76 -3.69
CA GLY A 41 -26.73 7.24 -2.52
C GLY A 41 -26.10 5.97 -1.92
N THR A 42 -24.88 5.63 -2.27
CA THR A 42 -24.13 4.52 -1.69
C THR A 42 -23.43 5.00 -0.42
N ASN A 43 -23.56 4.25 0.68
CA ASN A 43 -22.89 4.56 1.96
C ASN A 43 -21.40 4.15 1.93
N ARG A 44 -20.73 4.39 0.79
CA ARG A 44 -19.34 4.02 0.56
C ARG A 44 -18.42 5.21 0.90
N PRO A 45 -17.28 4.98 1.59
CA PRO A 45 -16.33 6.05 1.85
C PRO A 45 -15.76 6.59 0.52
N PRO A 46 -15.35 7.87 0.48
CA PRO A 46 -14.76 8.48 -0.71
C PRO A 46 -13.53 7.71 -1.17
N LEU A 47 -13.27 7.71 -2.50
CA LEU A 47 -12.09 7.13 -3.09
C LEU A 47 -10.84 7.86 -2.58
N ARG A 48 -9.89 7.12 -2.01
CA ARG A 48 -8.62 7.66 -1.55
C ARG A 48 -7.58 7.63 -2.68
N ILE A 49 -6.93 8.74 -2.93
CA ILE A 49 -5.88 8.85 -3.94
C ILE A 49 -4.52 8.93 -3.26
N GLY A 50 -3.72 7.90 -3.46
CA GLY A 50 -2.37 7.79 -2.94
C GLY A 50 -1.31 7.87 -4.04
N ILE A 51 -0.09 8.21 -3.65
CA ILE A 51 1.07 8.31 -4.53
C ILE A 51 2.22 7.45 -4.00
N ARG A 52 2.90 6.71 -4.88
CA ARG A 52 4.12 5.97 -4.54
C ARG A 52 5.30 6.92 -4.57
N ILE A 53 5.98 7.06 -3.44
CA ILE A 53 7.18 7.90 -3.29
C ILE A 53 8.37 7.02 -2.93
N PRO A 54 9.26 6.68 -3.88
CA PRO A 54 10.42 5.87 -3.57
C PRO A 54 11.43 6.65 -2.70
N PRO A 55 12.06 6.01 -1.68
CA PRO A 55 13.12 6.62 -0.88
C PRO A 55 14.45 6.76 -1.66
N CYS A 56 14.39 7.32 -2.87
CA CYS A 56 15.52 7.45 -3.80
C CYS A 56 16.45 8.63 -3.47
N ASP A 57 16.09 9.48 -2.53
CA ASP A 57 16.90 10.62 -2.09
C ASP A 57 17.03 10.65 -0.55
N ARG A 58 17.73 11.64 -0.01
CA ARG A 58 17.83 11.89 1.43
C ARG A 58 16.43 12.02 2.04
N ALA A 59 16.26 11.50 3.25
CA ALA A 59 14.95 11.49 3.91
C ALA A 59 14.32 12.90 4.03
N ASP A 60 15.12 13.94 4.29
CA ASP A 60 14.65 15.32 4.37
C ASP A 60 14.15 15.87 3.02
N HIS A 61 14.69 15.40 1.89
CA HIS A 61 14.20 15.72 0.55
C HIS A 61 12.92 14.94 0.22
N VAL A 62 12.88 13.65 0.56
CA VAL A 62 11.67 12.84 0.39
C VAL A 62 10.50 13.44 1.18
N VAL A 63 10.74 13.93 2.41
CA VAL A 63 9.70 14.61 3.21
C VAL A 63 9.14 15.86 2.51
N LYS A 64 9.96 16.63 1.77
CA LYS A 64 9.45 17.77 0.99
C LYS A 64 8.47 17.32 -0.10
N THR A 65 8.78 16.21 -0.77
CA THR A 65 7.89 15.61 -1.78
C THR A 65 6.57 15.15 -1.14
N VAL A 66 6.63 14.50 0.04
CA VAL A 66 5.42 14.09 0.78
C VAL A 66 4.58 15.29 1.21
N ARG A 67 5.21 16.34 1.73
CA ARG A 67 4.52 17.61 2.09
C ARG A 67 3.84 18.24 0.87
N ARG A 68 4.49 18.19 -0.28
CA ARG A 68 3.90 18.72 -1.50
C ARG A 68 2.66 17.90 -1.90
N ALA A 69 2.73 16.57 -1.87
CA ALA A 69 1.58 15.71 -2.10
C ALA A 69 0.43 16.01 -1.10
N GLU A 70 0.77 16.14 0.20
CA GLU A 70 -0.21 16.52 1.23
C GLU A 70 -0.86 17.86 0.95
N SER A 71 -0.09 18.88 0.53
CA SER A 71 -0.60 20.22 0.22
C SER A 71 -1.52 20.24 -1.00
N LEU A 72 -1.33 19.34 -1.93
CA LEU A 72 -2.14 19.18 -3.13
C LEU A 72 -3.38 18.30 -2.92
N GLY A 73 -3.53 17.69 -1.73
CA GLY A 73 -4.74 16.95 -1.39
C GLY A 73 -4.67 15.44 -1.62
N PHE A 74 -3.46 14.86 -1.80
CA PHE A 74 -3.34 13.40 -1.80
C PHE A 74 -3.68 12.84 -0.42
N ASP A 75 -4.38 11.69 -0.43
CA ASP A 75 -4.82 11.01 0.78
C ASP A 75 -3.74 10.16 1.43
N ASP A 76 -2.87 9.52 0.64
CA ASP A 76 -1.86 8.58 1.10
C ASP A 76 -0.53 8.75 0.35
N ALA A 77 0.59 8.62 1.07
CA ALA A 77 1.93 8.44 0.51
C ALA A 77 2.43 7.03 0.84
N TRP A 78 2.81 6.27 -0.19
CA TRP A 78 3.20 4.89 -0.10
C TRP A 78 4.67 4.70 -0.48
N PHE A 79 5.42 3.97 0.34
CA PHE A 79 6.87 3.81 0.19
C PHE A 79 7.25 2.37 -0.12
N PRO A 80 7.95 2.11 -1.24
CA PRO A 80 8.53 0.80 -1.52
C PRO A 80 9.72 0.51 -0.61
N ASP A 81 9.98 -0.78 -0.37
CA ASP A 81 11.07 -1.26 0.49
C ASP A 81 11.92 -2.30 -0.24
N SER A 82 13.02 -1.85 -0.81
CA SER A 82 14.06 -2.69 -1.43
C SER A 82 15.42 -2.10 -1.08
N GLN A 83 16.10 -2.72 -0.14
CA GLN A 83 17.26 -2.20 0.56
C GLN A 83 18.50 -1.92 -0.32
N LEU A 84 18.57 -2.47 -1.52
CA LEU A 84 19.64 -2.18 -2.50
C LEU A 84 19.23 -1.14 -3.54
N LEU A 85 17.94 -0.81 -3.63
CA LEU A 85 17.40 0.23 -4.51
C LEU A 85 17.19 1.54 -3.76
N TRP A 86 16.65 1.45 -2.54
CA TRP A 86 16.17 2.59 -1.78
C TRP A 86 16.85 2.69 -0.42
N ARG A 87 16.76 3.86 0.18
CA ARG A 87 17.08 4.05 1.60
C ARG A 87 16.06 3.34 2.48
N ASP A 88 16.42 3.07 3.73
CA ASP A 88 15.55 2.36 4.67
C ASP A 88 14.16 3.01 4.76
N VAL A 89 13.14 2.19 4.55
CA VAL A 89 11.75 2.63 4.45
C VAL A 89 11.22 3.17 5.79
N PHE A 90 11.55 2.52 6.90
CA PHE A 90 11.04 2.93 8.22
C PHE A 90 11.70 4.22 8.72
N THR A 91 12.98 4.42 8.41
CA THR A 91 13.67 5.70 8.65
C THR A 91 13.00 6.82 7.86
N THR A 92 12.68 6.60 6.59
CA THR A 92 12.01 7.56 5.73
C THR A 92 10.57 7.83 6.19
N LEU A 93 9.82 6.79 6.55
CA LEU A 93 8.48 6.90 7.11
C LEU A 93 8.46 7.69 8.44
N THR A 94 9.45 7.47 9.31
CA THR A 94 9.61 8.23 10.56
C THR A 94 9.78 9.72 10.27
N ALA A 95 10.64 10.07 9.32
CA ALA A 95 10.83 11.45 8.91
C ALA A 95 9.56 12.06 8.29
N ALA A 96 8.85 11.29 7.44
CA ALA A 96 7.57 11.71 6.86
C ALA A 96 6.48 11.91 7.91
N ALA A 97 6.39 11.01 8.91
CA ALA A 97 5.44 11.11 10.01
C ALA A 97 5.61 12.40 10.82
N LEU A 98 6.86 12.75 11.13
CA LEU A 98 7.21 14.01 11.80
C LEU A 98 7.03 15.24 10.91
N GLY A 99 7.09 15.06 9.61
CA GLY A 99 7.05 16.15 8.63
C GLY A 99 5.67 16.47 8.07
N THR A 100 4.63 15.72 8.39
CA THR A 100 3.27 15.82 7.82
C THR A 100 2.21 15.69 8.90
N GLU A 101 0.99 16.18 8.62
CA GLU A 101 -0.10 16.24 9.61
C GLU A 101 -1.30 15.37 9.25
N ARG A 102 -1.65 15.24 7.97
CA ARG A 102 -2.90 14.63 7.50
C ARG A 102 -2.72 13.42 6.59
N ILE A 103 -1.74 13.48 5.68
CA ILE A 103 -1.53 12.43 4.68
C ILE A 103 -1.28 11.08 5.35
N GLY A 104 -1.97 10.05 4.89
CA GLY A 104 -1.72 8.69 5.31
C GLY A 104 -0.34 8.23 4.84
N LEU A 105 0.32 7.39 5.61
CA LEU A 105 1.65 6.86 5.32
C LEU A 105 1.57 5.34 5.26
N GLY A 106 2.28 4.72 4.33
CA GLY A 106 2.26 3.26 4.27
C GLY A 106 3.46 2.68 3.53
N THR A 107 3.73 1.40 3.77
CA THR A 107 4.66 0.65 2.92
C THR A 107 3.93 0.05 1.72
N ALA A 108 4.48 0.17 0.52
CA ALA A 108 3.97 -0.49 -0.68
C ALA A 108 5.13 -1.05 -1.53
N VAL A 109 5.73 -2.12 -1.08
CA VAL A 109 5.42 -2.91 0.11
C VAL A 109 6.72 -3.29 0.81
N THR A 110 6.68 -3.54 2.14
CA THR A 110 7.76 -4.25 2.82
C THR A 110 7.56 -5.76 2.75
N ASN A 111 8.49 -6.54 3.29
CA ASN A 111 8.45 -8.00 3.27
C ASN A 111 8.96 -8.61 4.58
N LEU A 112 8.70 -9.90 4.79
CA LEU A 112 9.10 -10.64 5.99
C LEU A 112 10.32 -11.55 5.78
N ALA A 113 10.95 -11.48 4.60
CA ALA A 113 12.15 -12.26 4.30
C ALA A 113 13.44 -11.52 4.65
N THR A 114 13.51 -10.21 4.37
CA THR A 114 14.71 -9.39 4.65
C THR A 114 14.74 -8.82 6.06
N ARG A 115 13.57 -8.79 6.75
CA ARG A 115 13.45 -8.37 8.15
C ARG A 115 12.65 -9.38 8.93
N HIS A 116 13.16 -9.76 10.10
CA HIS A 116 12.40 -10.61 11.02
C HIS A 116 11.07 -9.92 11.41
N PRO A 117 9.92 -10.63 11.42
CA PRO A 117 8.62 -10.02 11.71
C PRO A 117 8.56 -9.22 13.01
N ALA A 118 9.25 -9.64 14.06
CA ALA A 118 9.34 -8.88 15.31
C ALA A 118 10.03 -7.51 15.15
N VAL A 119 11.03 -7.41 14.25
CA VAL A 119 11.68 -6.14 13.90
C VAL A 119 10.71 -5.25 13.12
N VAL A 120 9.96 -5.84 12.18
CA VAL A 120 8.91 -5.11 11.44
C VAL A 120 7.83 -4.60 12.37
N ALA A 121 7.35 -5.43 13.32
CA ALA A 121 6.35 -5.01 14.30
C ALA A 121 6.83 -3.83 15.16
N SER A 122 8.07 -3.88 15.64
CA SER A 122 8.68 -2.80 16.44
C SER A 122 8.80 -1.49 15.63
N ALA A 123 9.26 -1.57 14.39
CA ALA A 123 9.39 -0.41 13.51
C ALA A 123 8.01 0.17 13.15
N ALA A 124 7.05 -0.69 12.79
CA ALA A 124 5.68 -0.30 12.46
C ALA A 124 4.99 0.43 13.62
N ARG A 125 5.15 -0.08 14.86
CA ARG A 125 4.66 0.58 16.06
C ARG A 125 5.24 1.98 16.21
N SER A 126 6.55 2.13 16.06
CA SER A 126 7.23 3.43 16.21
C SER A 126 6.72 4.47 15.20
N VAL A 127 6.48 4.07 13.96
CA VAL A 127 5.88 4.96 12.95
C VAL A 127 4.42 5.28 13.31
N ALA A 128 3.64 4.28 13.76
CA ALA A 128 2.24 4.49 14.12
C ALA A 128 2.07 5.43 15.33
N GLU A 129 2.99 5.42 16.28
CA GLU A 129 3.02 6.36 17.41
C GLU A 129 3.21 7.82 16.95
N LEU A 130 4.03 8.03 15.91
CA LEU A 130 4.28 9.35 15.32
C LEU A 130 3.19 9.80 14.33
N ALA A 131 2.45 8.86 13.76
CA ALA A 131 1.37 9.08 12.80
C ALA A 131 0.09 8.32 13.22
N PRO A 132 -0.51 8.63 14.39
CA PRO A 132 -1.63 7.86 14.91
C PRO A 132 -2.83 7.89 13.95
N GLY A 133 -3.33 6.69 13.61
CA GLY A 133 -4.44 6.49 12.66
C GLY A 133 -4.10 6.74 11.19
N ARG A 134 -2.88 7.19 10.87
CA ARG A 134 -2.43 7.50 9.50
C ARG A 134 -1.52 6.44 8.89
N PHE A 135 -0.94 5.53 9.68
CA PHE A 135 0.02 4.53 9.18
C PHE A 135 -0.66 3.21 8.83
N LYS A 136 -0.27 2.63 7.70
CA LYS A 136 -0.70 1.32 7.19
C LYS A 136 0.54 0.49 6.84
N LEU A 137 0.61 -0.75 7.30
CA LEU A 137 1.71 -1.66 6.98
C LEU A 137 1.34 -2.53 5.78
N GLY A 138 1.81 -2.17 4.61
CA GLY A 138 1.64 -2.97 3.39
C GLY A 138 2.78 -3.99 3.24
N LEU A 139 2.41 -5.24 3.06
CA LEU A 139 3.29 -6.40 2.98
C LEU A 139 3.17 -7.08 1.62
N GLY A 140 4.26 -7.67 1.15
CA GLY A 140 4.32 -8.45 -0.08
C GLY A 140 5.27 -9.62 0.06
N VAL A 141 5.24 -10.52 -0.92
CA VAL A 141 6.09 -11.74 -0.94
C VAL A 141 7.58 -11.43 -1.09
N GLY A 142 7.93 -10.20 -1.46
CA GLY A 142 9.29 -9.78 -1.81
C GLY A 142 9.61 -10.14 -3.28
N ASN A 143 10.22 -9.21 -3.99
CA ASN A 143 10.71 -9.41 -5.36
C ASN A 143 12.08 -8.73 -5.47
N SER A 144 12.14 -7.45 -5.84
CA SER A 144 13.38 -6.65 -5.93
C SER A 144 14.16 -6.53 -4.61
N SER A 145 13.53 -6.85 -3.48
CA SER A 145 14.19 -6.84 -2.16
C SER A 145 14.86 -8.17 -1.79
N VAL A 146 14.41 -9.31 -2.31
CA VAL A 146 14.87 -10.63 -1.87
C VAL A 146 15.83 -11.29 -2.87
N GLY A 147 15.52 -11.26 -4.16
CA GLY A 147 16.36 -11.86 -5.21
C GLY A 147 17.80 -11.35 -5.20
N PRO A 148 18.05 -10.02 -5.19
CA PRO A 148 19.40 -9.47 -5.21
C PRO A 148 20.26 -9.79 -3.99
N VAL A 149 19.66 -10.24 -2.88
CA VAL A 149 20.40 -10.70 -1.68
C VAL A 149 20.39 -12.22 -1.53
N GLY A 150 20.04 -12.95 -2.58
CA GLY A 150 20.06 -14.42 -2.59
C GLY A 150 18.96 -15.10 -1.78
N LEU A 151 17.91 -14.37 -1.42
CA LEU A 151 16.76 -14.91 -0.72
C LEU A 151 15.65 -15.26 -1.72
N ARG A 152 14.76 -16.18 -1.31
CA ARG A 152 13.55 -16.48 -2.07
C ARG A 152 12.36 -15.64 -1.60
N GLN A 153 11.35 -15.56 -2.43
CA GLN A 153 10.07 -14.97 -2.07
C GLN A 153 9.39 -15.74 -0.94
N THR A 154 8.66 -15.01 -0.10
CA THR A 154 7.83 -15.56 0.97
C THR A 154 6.68 -16.37 0.39
N THR A 155 6.50 -17.60 0.83
CA THR A 155 5.33 -18.43 0.44
C THR A 155 4.04 -17.94 1.08
N SER A 156 2.88 -18.36 0.55
CA SER A 156 1.58 -18.03 1.14
C SER A 156 1.42 -18.56 2.58
N ALA A 157 2.03 -19.70 2.92
CA ALA A 157 2.02 -20.25 4.27
C ALA A 157 2.84 -19.39 5.24
N GLU A 158 4.06 -19.02 4.87
CA GLU A 158 4.93 -18.13 5.64
C GLU A 158 4.32 -16.73 5.78
N MET A 159 3.66 -16.23 4.73
CA MET A 159 2.95 -14.96 4.80
C MET A 159 1.80 -15.01 5.80
N ARG A 160 1.03 -16.11 5.82
CA ARG A 160 -0.04 -16.32 6.81
C ARG A 160 0.50 -16.32 8.24
N GLU A 161 1.55 -17.08 8.49
CA GLU A 161 2.21 -17.14 9.79
C GLU A 161 2.75 -15.77 10.20
N GLY A 162 3.46 -15.10 9.29
CA GLY A 162 4.06 -13.79 9.54
C GLY A 162 3.03 -12.68 9.82
N LEU A 163 1.89 -12.68 9.12
CA LEU A 163 0.80 -11.74 9.43
C LEU A 163 0.16 -12.06 10.78
N GLY A 164 0.00 -13.35 11.13
CA GLY A 164 -0.47 -13.77 12.45
C GLY A 164 0.45 -13.27 13.57
N LEU A 165 1.76 -13.45 13.40
CA LEU A 165 2.79 -12.96 14.31
C LEU A 165 2.74 -11.44 14.45
N LEU A 166 2.70 -10.71 13.33
CA LEU A 166 2.60 -9.24 13.35
C LEU A 166 1.35 -8.77 14.08
N ARG A 167 0.20 -9.40 13.82
CA ARG A 167 -1.07 -9.07 14.45
C ARG A 167 -1.01 -9.30 15.98
N ALA A 168 -0.49 -10.45 16.42
CA ALA A 168 -0.32 -10.75 17.81
C ALA A 168 0.59 -9.74 18.51
N LEU A 169 1.77 -9.47 17.97
CA LEU A 169 2.71 -8.51 18.55
C LEU A 169 2.16 -7.08 18.61
N LEU A 170 1.58 -6.60 17.51
CA LEU A 170 0.99 -5.25 17.42
C LEU A 170 -0.27 -5.13 18.31
N GLY A 171 -0.97 -6.24 18.58
CA GLY A 171 -2.07 -6.33 19.54
C GLY A 171 -1.62 -6.48 21.00
N GLY A 172 -0.32 -6.63 21.26
CA GLY A 172 0.23 -6.83 22.61
C GLY A 172 0.12 -8.25 23.13
N GLU A 173 -0.22 -9.20 22.26
CA GLU A 173 -0.32 -10.61 22.59
C GLU A 173 1.06 -11.29 22.58
N GLU A 174 1.17 -12.42 23.31
CA GLU A 174 2.36 -13.26 23.27
C GLU A 174 2.38 -14.11 22.00
N TRP A 175 3.58 -14.25 21.43
CA TRP A 175 3.85 -15.18 20.34
C TRP A 175 4.93 -16.17 20.74
N GLU A 176 4.76 -17.45 20.36
CA GLU A 176 5.74 -18.50 20.58
C GLU A 176 6.68 -18.60 19.39
N PHE A 177 7.93 -18.18 19.58
CA PHE A 177 8.97 -18.22 18.56
C PHE A 177 9.64 -19.59 18.51
N GLU A 178 9.67 -20.22 17.36
CA GLU A 178 10.31 -21.53 17.10
C GLU A 178 9.88 -22.64 18.09
N GLY A 179 8.66 -22.55 18.64
CA GLY A 179 8.14 -23.51 19.61
C GLY A 179 8.88 -23.56 20.94
N LYS A 180 9.61 -22.49 21.31
CA LYS A 180 10.49 -22.51 22.50
C LYS A 180 10.38 -21.29 23.39
N VAL A 181 10.24 -20.10 22.83
CA VAL A 181 10.29 -18.84 23.56
C VAL A 181 9.03 -18.02 23.33
N ARG A 182 8.34 -17.66 24.38
CA ARG A 182 7.20 -16.74 24.31
C ARG A 182 7.65 -15.32 24.61
N SER A 183 7.27 -14.40 23.74
CA SER A 183 7.58 -12.98 23.89
C SER A 183 6.48 -12.12 23.30
N ARG A 184 6.39 -10.87 23.74
CA ARG A 184 5.45 -9.86 23.24
C ARG A 184 6.12 -8.49 23.13
N LEU A 185 5.53 -7.58 22.40
CA LEU A 185 5.92 -6.18 22.51
C LEU A 185 5.52 -5.64 23.88
N ARG A 186 6.42 -4.89 24.53
CA ARG A 186 6.18 -4.35 25.87
C ARG A 186 5.00 -3.37 25.87
N ASP A 187 5.00 -2.45 24.91
CA ASP A 187 3.97 -1.45 24.73
C ASP A 187 3.50 -1.50 23.26
N PRO A 188 2.37 -2.14 22.95
CA PRO A 188 1.97 -2.39 21.55
C PRO A 188 1.62 -1.12 20.76
N GLY A 189 1.29 -0.02 21.45
CA GLY A 189 0.97 1.26 20.81
C GLY A 189 -0.40 1.26 20.11
N PRO A 190 -0.61 2.21 19.17
CA PRO A 190 -1.84 2.27 18.38
C PRO A 190 -1.92 1.11 17.39
N GLY A 191 -3.15 0.69 17.04
CA GLY A 191 -3.39 -0.35 16.05
C GLY A 191 -2.80 0.00 14.69
N VAL A 192 -2.22 -0.98 14.01
CA VAL A 192 -1.64 -0.84 12.67
C VAL A 192 -2.39 -1.76 11.70
N PRO A 193 -3.14 -1.22 10.73
CA PRO A 193 -3.77 -2.04 9.69
C PRO A 193 -2.72 -2.75 8.82
N LEU A 194 -2.89 -4.07 8.63
CA LEU A 194 -2.02 -4.92 7.83
C LEU A 194 -2.63 -5.09 6.44
N HIS A 195 -2.02 -4.47 5.42
CA HIS A 195 -2.42 -4.61 4.03
C HIS A 195 -1.54 -5.65 3.34
N LEU A 196 -2.14 -6.48 2.46
CA LEU A 196 -1.40 -7.44 1.67
C LEU A 196 -1.46 -7.11 0.18
N ALA A 197 -0.29 -6.97 -0.45
CA ALA A 197 -0.21 -6.85 -1.91
C ALA A 197 -0.33 -8.23 -2.57
N ALA A 198 -1.24 -8.33 -3.52
CA ALA A 198 -1.58 -9.59 -4.18
C ALA A 198 -1.90 -9.41 -5.66
N SER A 199 -1.41 -10.36 -6.49
CA SER A 199 -1.74 -10.47 -7.90
C SER A 199 -2.22 -11.87 -8.27
N GLY A 200 -1.57 -12.91 -7.80
CA GLY A 200 -1.95 -14.29 -8.11
C GLY A 200 -3.16 -14.80 -7.31
N PRO A 201 -3.94 -15.76 -7.82
CA PRO A 201 -5.20 -16.21 -7.22
C PRO A 201 -5.05 -16.73 -5.78
N ARG A 202 -3.92 -17.38 -5.45
CA ARG A 202 -3.64 -17.86 -4.08
C ARG A 202 -3.43 -16.70 -3.10
N ASN A 203 -2.66 -15.70 -3.49
CA ASN A 203 -2.36 -14.55 -2.63
C ASN A 203 -3.58 -13.62 -2.51
N LEU A 204 -4.41 -13.50 -3.56
CA LEU A 204 -5.67 -12.76 -3.49
C LEU A 204 -6.65 -13.40 -2.49
N ARG A 205 -6.81 -14.74 -2.51
CA ARG A 205 -7.60 -15.43 -1.49
C ARG A 205 -7.03 -15.24 -0.09
N LEU A 206 -5.71 -15.45 0.06
CA LEU A 206 -5.04 -15.24 1.35
C LEU A 206 -5.27 -13.82 1.88
N ALA A 207 -5.17 -12.80 1.01
CA ALA A 207 -5.43 -11.43 1.40
C ALA A 207 -6.87 -11.25 1.93
N GLY A 208 -7.87 -11.81 1.26
CA GLY A 208 -9.26 -11.83 1.72
C GLY A 208 -9.43 -12.51 3.08
N GLU A 209 -8.73 -13.63 3.31
CA GLU A 209 -8.82 -14.38 4.55
C GLU A 209 -8.25 -13.62 5.76
N ILE A 210 -7.11 -12.92 5.62
CA ILE A 210 -6.34 -12.48 6.79
C ILE A 210 -5.92 -11.00 6.82
N ALA A 211 -5.93 -10.28 5.69
CA ALA A 211 -5.47 -8.90 5.66
C ALA A 211 -6.58 -7.90 6.07
N ASP A 212 -6.19 -6.73 6.59
CA ASP A 212 -7.12 -5.65 6.92
C ASP A 212 -7.43 -4.78 5.69
N GLY A 213 -6.63 -4.89 4.63
CA GLY A 213 -6.85 -4.31 3.32
C GLY A 213 -6.00 -5.00 2.26
N VAL A 214 -6.32 -4.82 0.98
CA VAL A 214 -5.62 -5.46 -0.13
C VAL A 214 -5.08 -4.42 -1.08
N ILE A 215 -3.80 -4.56 -1.48
CA ILE A 215 -3.20 -3.80 -2.58
C ILE A 215 -3.23 -4.71 -3.81
N LEU A 216 -4.09 -4.37 -4.78
CA LEU A 216 -4.29 -5.14 -6.00
C LEU A 216 -3.25 -4.77 -7.05
N LEU A 217 -2.57 -5.78 -7.59
CA LEU A 217 -1.58 -5.68 -8.67
C LEU A 217 -2.08 -6.47 -9.90
N SER A 218 -3.34 -6.33 -10.28
CA SER A 218 -4.05 -7.19 -11.22
C SER A 218 -4.63 -6.48 -12.44
N GLY A 219 -4.33 -5.19 -12.62
CA GLY A 219 -4.95 -4.33 -13.63
C GLY A 219 -6.16 -3.58 -13.09
N ILE A 220 -6.69 -2.70 -13.94
CA ILE A 220 -7.76 -1.76 -13.60
C ILE A 220 -8.96 -1.82 -14.56
N SER A 221 -8.94 -2.74 -15.53
CA SER A 221 -10.10 -2.97 -16.38
C SER A 221 -11.22 -3.70 -15.60
N PRO A 222 -12.49 -3.54 -15.99
CA PRO A 222 -13.59 -4.22 -15.33
C PRO A 222 -13.40 -5.73 -15.23
N ALA A 223 -12.85 -6.38 -16.25
CA ALA A 223 -12.64 -7.83 -16.30
C ALA A 223 -11.56 -8.30 -15.32
N THR A 224 -10.41 -7.62 -15.31
CA THR A 224 -9.29 -7.95 -14.42
C THR A 224 -9.65 -7.65 -12.96
N LEU A 225 -10.31 -6.51 -12.71
CA LEU A 225 -10.75 -6.08 -11.39
C LEU A 225 -11.81 -7.04 -10.82
N ALA A 226 -12.82 -7.40 -11.60
CA ALA A 226 -13.85 -8.37 -11.18
C ALA A 226 -13.25 -9.72 -10.82
N THR A 227 -12.28 -10.21 -11.62
CA THR A 227 -11.56 -11.47 -11.35
C THR A 227 -10.77 -11.39 -10.05
N ALA A 228 -10.02 -10.31 -9.82
CA ALA A 228 -9.24 -10.13 -8.60
C ALA A 228 -10.14 -10.02 -7.36
N THR A 229 -11.17 -9.19 -7.43
CA THR A 229 -12.14 -8.96 -6.34
C THR A 229 -12.88 -10.25 -5.98
N ALA A 230 -13.28 -11.07 -6.98
CA ALA A 230 -13.90 -12.36 -6.71
C ALA A 230 -13.00 -13.28 -5.88
N ARG A 231 -11.68 -13.29 -6.13
CA ARG A 231 -10.73 -14.10 -5.35
C ARG A 231 -10.55 -13.58 -3.91
N VAL A 232 -10.53 -12.27 -3.73
CA VAL A 232 -10.49 -11.67 -2.39
C VAL A 232 -11.78 -12.02 -1.62
N ARG A 233 -12.95 -11.92 -2.27
CA ARG A 233 -14.24 -12.27 -1.68
C ARG A 233 -14.28 -13.74 -1.27
N GLU A 234 -13.87 -14.65 -2.15
CA GLU A 234 -13.78 -16.09 -1.86
C GLU A 234 -12.95 -16.37 -0.59
N GLY A 235 -11.82 -15.68 -0.42
CA GLY A 235 -10.99 -15.78 0.77
C GLY A 235 -11.70 -15.24 2.02
N ALA A 236 -12.32 -14.09 1.94
CA ALA A 236 -13.06 -13.48 3.03
C ALA A 236 -14.22 -14.36 3.51
N GLU A 237 -15.01 -14.90 2.59
CA GLU A 237 -16.13 -15.81 2.86
C GLU A 237 -15.64 -17.09 3.55
N THR A 238 -14.53 -17.67 3.07
CA THR A 238 -13.90 -18.85 3.69
C THR A 238 -13.51 -18.60 5.15
N ALA A 239 -13.10 -17.37 5.47
CA ALA A 239 -12.72 -16.96 6.82
C ALA A 239 -13.90 -16.39 7.64
N GLY A 240 -15.14 -16.40 7.12
CA GLY A 240 -16.32 -15.87 7.79
C GLY A 240 -16.31 -14.35 7.94
N ARG A 241 -15.59 -13.63 7.06
CA ARG A 241 -15.44 -12.17 7.08
C ARG A 241 -16.38 -11.51 6.08
N ALA A 242 -16.82 -10.30 6.39
CA ALA A 242 -17.58 -9.46 5.46
C ALA A 242 -16.64 -8.96 4.34
N ALA A 243 -16.80 -9.47 3.14
CA ALA A 243 -15.93 -9.15 2.00
C ALA A 243 -15.97 -7.65 1.65
N ASP A 244 -17.14 -7.04 1.73
CA ASP A 244 -17.34 -5.62 1.41
C ASP A 244 -16.71 -4.66 2.46
N ALA A 245 -16.29 -5.19 3.62
CA ALA A 245 -15.57 -4.44 4.63
C ALA A 245 -14.06 -4.38 4.41
N ILE A 246 -13.53 -5.13 3.43
CA ILE A 246 -12.09 -5.16 3.13
C ILE A 246 -11.75 -4.06 2.13
N PRO A 247 -10.99 -3.02 2.50
CA PRO A 247 -10.53 -1.98 1.59
C PRO A 247 -9.70 -2.54 0.45
N LEU A 248 -10.04 -2.16 -0.78
CA LEU A 248 -9.32 -2.52 -1.99
C LEU A 248 -8.58 -1.29 -2.53
N THR A 249 -7.25 -1.34 -2.53
CA THR A 249 -6.39 -0.31 -3.13
C THR A 249 -5.80 -0.86 -4.42
N VAL A 250 -6.09 -0.26 -5.55
CA VAL A 250 -5.49 -0.64 -6.84
C VAL A 250 -4.18 0.11 -7.03
N SER A 251 -3.14 -0.62 -7.41
CA SER A 251 -1.85 -0.03 -7.81
C SER A 251 -1.81 0.12 -9.32
N ALA A 252 -1.64 1.35 -9.83
CA ALA A 252 -1.63 1.65 -11.25
C ALA A 252 -0.52 2.66 -11.62
N PHE A 253 0.19 2.40 -12.72
CA PHE A 253 1.03 3.43 -13.32
C PHE A 253 0.15 4.54 -13.89
N CYS A 254 0.62 5.77 -13.80
CA CYS A 254 -0.16 6.94 -14.18
C CYS A 254 0.71 7.96 -14.92
N ALA A 255 0.17 8.52 -16.01
CA ALA A 255 0.76 9.64 -16.72
C ALA A 255 -0.34 10.54 -17.28
N VAL A 256 -0.21 11.84 -17.04
CA VAL A 256 -1.06 12.86 -17.69
C VAL A 256 -0.46 13.16 -19.05
N THR A 257 -1.16 12.80 -20.12
CA THR A 257 -0.68 12.93 -21.50
C THR A 257 -1.82 13.03 -22.49
N ASP A 258 -1.58 13.72 -23.59
CA ASP A 258 -2.47 13.75 -24.76
C ASP A 258 -2.14 12.66 -25.79
N ASP A 259 -0.94 12.04 -25.70
CA ASP A 259 -0.48 10.97 -26.59
C ASP A 259 -0.21 9.68 -25.80
N ILE A 260 -1.27 8.93 -25.54
CA ILE A 260 -1.19 7.67 -24.81
C ILE A 260 -0.33 6.64 -25.56
N ALA A 261 -0.34 6.65 -26.89
CA ALA A 261 0.38 5.67 -27.69
C ALA A 261 1.91 5.85 -27.58
N ALA A 262 2.38 7.09 -27.56
CA ALA A 262 3.79 7.40 -27.34
C ALA A 262 4.22 7.05 -25.90
N GLU A 263 3.45 7.48 -24.89
CA GLU A 263 3.76 7.22 -23.50
C GLU A 263 3.69 5.71 -23.14
N ALA A 264 2.81 4.95 -23.79
CA ALA A 264 2.69 3.51 -23.56
C ALA A 264 3.97 2.74 -23.89
N GLN A 265 4.83 3.26 -24.79
CA GLN A 265 6.11 2.61 -25.11
C GLN A 265 7.01 2.49 -23.87
N LEU A 266 6.93 3.44 -22.96
CA LEU A 266 7.69 3.43 -21.71
C LEU A 266 7.26 2.30 -20.76
N LEU A 267 6.10 1.68 -20.99
CA LEU A 267 5.56 0.61 -20.17
C LEU A 267 6.07 -0.80 -20.53
N LYS A 268 6.81 -0.95 -21.63
CA LYS A 268 7.30 -2.27 -22.09
C LYS A 268 8.06 -3.05 -21.03
N PRO A 269 9.01 -2.46 -20.27
CA PRO A 269 9.70 -3.18 -19.21
C PRO A 269 8.76 -3.59 -18.06
N ILE A 270 7.77 -2.77 -17.77
CA ILE A 270 6.78 -3.03 -16.71
C ILE A 270 5.87 -4.18 -17.13
N CYS A 271 5.34 -4.17 -18.35
CA CYS A 271 4.54 -5.27 -18.91
C CYS A 271 5.31 -6.59 -18.89
N ALA A 272 6.57 -6.57 -19.32
CA ALA A 272 7.47 -7.73 -19.29
C ALA A 272 7.69 -8.24 -17.86
N SER A 273 7.90 -7.34 -16.89
CA SER A 273 8.05 -7.71 -15.48
C SER A 273 6.79 -8.36 -14.90
N ILE A 274 5.60 -7.86 -15.24
CA ILE A 274 4.34 -8.46 -14.80
C ILE A 274 4.18 -9.88 -15.35
N ALA A 275 4.55 -10.11 -16.62
CA ALA A 275 4.53 -11.44 -17.22
C ALA A 275 5.44 -12.43 -16.45
N GLN A 276 6.65 -12.00 -16.07
CA GLN A 276 7.61 -12.82 -15.30
C GLN A 276 7.16 -13.10 -13.86
N ASN A 277 6.44 -12.16 -13.23
CA ASN A 277 6.17 -12.17 -11.78
C ASN A 277 4.74 -12.61 -11.44
N GLY A 278 4.15 -13.52 -12.21
CA GLY A 278 2.87 -14.16 -11.90
C GLY A 278 1.63 -13.39 -12.35
N GLY A 279 1.78 -12.30 -13.12
CA GLY A 279 0.68 -11.53 -13.68
C GLY A 279 0.22 -12.00 -15.07
N ALA A 280 0.86 -13.02 -15.64
CA ALA A 280 0.56 -13.50 -17.00
C ALA A 280 -0.93 -13.82 -17.23
N SER A 281 -1.63 -14.39 -16.22
CA SER A 281 -3.06 -14.68 -16.32
C SER A 281 -3.93 -13.40 -16.44
N PHE A 282 -3.53 -12.30 -15.81
CA PHE A 282 -4.21 -11.03 -15.94
C PHE A 282 -3.88 -10.33 -17.27
N LEU A 283 -2.64 -10.47 -17.74
CA LEU A 283 -2.26 -10.00 -19.08
C LEU A 283 -3.09 -10.74 -20.16
N ALA A 284 -3.23 -12.06 -20.04
CA ALA A 284 -4.05 -12.86 -20.95
C ALA A 284 -5.54 -12.46 -20.94
N LEU A 285 -6.12 -12.12 -19.77
CA LEU A 285 -7.47 -11.57 -19.67
C LEU A 285 -7.63 -10.25 -20.44
N ALA A 286 -6.57 -9.45 -20.46
CA ALA A 286 -6.52 -8.20 -21.24
C ALA A 286 -6.15 -8.42 -22.72
N GLY A 287 -6.02 -9.68 -23.16
CA GLY A 287 -5.63 -10.01 -24.53
C GLY A 287 -4.16 -9.73 -24.86
N ILE A 288 -3.31 -9.69 -23.81
CA ILE A 288 -1.85 -9.53 -23.93
C ILE A 288 -1.23 -10.91 -23.69
N ASP A 289 -0.82 -11.55 -24.77
CA ASP A 289 -0.12 -12.84 -24.72
C ASP A 289 1.35 -12.62 -25.08
N VAL A 290 2.22 -12.76 -24.08
CA VAL A 290 3.65 -12.48 -24.19
C VAL A 290 4.46 -13.54 -23.46
N ASP A 291 5.53 -13.99 -24.09
CA ASP A 291 6.50 -14.93 -23.51
C ASP A 291 7.83 -14.19 -23.29
N VAL A 292 8.07 -13.82 -22.02
CA VAL A 292 9.26 -13.08 -21.61
C VAL A 292 10.21 -14.04 -20.91
N PRO A 293 11.49 -14.12 -21.30
CA PRO A 293 12.47 -14.96 -20.62
C PRO A 293 12.56 -14.67 -19.13
N ALA A 294 12.81 -15.69 -18.32
CA ALA A 294 12.95 -15.56 -16.87
C ALA A 294 14.11 -14.61 -16.47
N HIS A 295 15.13 -14.53 -17.33
CA HIS A 295 16.24 -13.59 -17.19
C HIS A 295 16.37 -12.78 -18.48
N VAL A 296 16.47 -11.46 -18.36
CA VAL A 296 16.67 -10.54 -19.48
C VAL A 296 18.06 -9.92 -19.35
N GLU A 297 18.94 -10.25 -20.28
CA GLU A 297 20.29 -9.69 -20.30
C GLU A 297 20.28 -8.21 -20.69
N GLY A 298 21.24 -7.46 -20.15
CA GLY A 298 21.45 -6.05 -20.47
C GLY A 298 20.53 -5.07 -19.76
N ILE A 299 19.74 -5.53 -18.80
CA ILE A 299 18.91 -4.69 -17.91
C ILE A 299 19.37 -4.91 -16.46
N TYR A 300 19.69 -3.83 -15.77
CA TYR A 300 20.13 -3.84 -14.38
C TYR A 300 19.38 -2.74 -13.59
N PRO A 301 18.96 -2.97 -12.33
CA PRO A 301 19.03 -4.26 -11.61
C PRO A 301 17.91 -5.23 -11.96
N ASP A 302 16.77 -4.73 -12.44
CA ASP A 302 15.61 -5.51 -12.91
C ASP A 302 14.75 -4.68 -13.88
N LEU A 303 13.74 -5.30 -14.46
CA LEU A 303 12.87 -4.69 -15.48
C LEU A 303 12.11 -3.43 -15.01
N VAL A 304 11.73 -3.37 -13.73
CA VAL A 304 10.91 -2.25 -13.21
C VAL A 304 11.79 -1.11 -12.67
N HIS A 305 13.05 -1.41 -12.35
CA HIS A 305 13.98 -0.45 -11.75
C HIS A 305 15.23 -0.22 -12.62
N ALA A 306 15.11 -0.44 -13.93
CA ALA A 306 16.23 -0.30 -14.85
C ALA A 306 16.90 1.08 -14.74
N GLU A 307 18.25 1.09 -14.57
CA GLU A 307 19.03 2.32 -14.51
C GLU A 307 19.05 3.05 -15.85
N ASP A 308 19.09 2.30 -16.96
CA ASP A 308 18.94 2.81 -18.34
C ASP A 308 17.54 2.45 -18.87
N TRP A 309 16.57 3.30 -18.57
CA TRP A 309 15.18 3.07 -18.97
C TRP A 309 14.98 3.02 -20.48
N PRO A 310 15.54 3.94 -21.30
CA PRO A 310 15.45 3.85 -22.76
C PRO A 310 15.99 2.52 -23.29
N ARG A 311 17.11 2.05 -22.78
CA ARG A 311 17.68 0.77 -23.18
C ARG A 311 16.81 -0.42 -22.76
N ALA A 312 16.19 -0.36 -21.58
CA ALA A 312 15.24 -1.39 -21.14
C ALA A 312 13.99 -1.44 -22.05
N VAL A 313 13.47 -0.30 -22.47
CA VAL A 313 12.37 -0.21 -23.45
C VAL A 313 12.76 -0.83 -24.79
N GLU A 314 13.96 -0.52 -25.31
CA GLU A 314 14.49 -1.10 -26.55
C GLU A 314 14.59 -2.64 -26.45
N ILE A 315 15.20 -3.16 -25.39
CA ILE A 315 15.35 -4.61 -25.17
C ILE A 315 13.98 -5.29 -25.05
N CYS A 316 13.08 -4.74 -24.25
CA CYS A 316 11.74 -5.32 -24.03
C CYS A 316 10.85 -5.26 -25.29
N SER A 317 11.18 -4.42 -26.28
CA SER A 317 10.47 -4.38 -27.57
C SER A 317 10.61 -5.68 -28.37
N ALA A 318 11.54 -6.56 -28.00
CA ALA A 318 11.65 -7.90 -28.58
C ALA A 318 10.44 -8.80 -28.23
N TRP A 319 9.78 -8.57 -27.10
CA TRP A 319 8.65 -9.39 -26.60
C TRP A 319 7.36 -8.60 -26.49
N ILE A 320 7.44 -7.29 -26.26
CA ILE A 320 6.27 -6.43 -26.06
C ILE A 320 6.13 -5.52 -27.29
N SER A 321 5.15 -5.82 -28.13
CA SER A 321 4.82 -4.98 -29.29
C SER A 321 4.23 -3.63 -28.84
N ASP A 322 4.22 -2.65 -29.75
CA ASP A 322 3.61 -1.34 -29.50
C ASP A 322 2.11 -1.47 -29.21
N GLU A 323 1.42 -2.39 -29.88
CA GLU A 323 0.01 -2.71 -29.64
C GLU A 323 -0.20 -3.28 -28.21
N ASN A 324 0.65 -4.21 -27.79
CA ASN A 324 0.57 -4.77 -26.42
C ASN A 324 0.89 -3.71 -25.36
N ALA A 325 1.85 -2.81 -25.61
CA ALA A 325 2.17 -1.70 -24.73
C ALA A 325 0.98 -0.72 -24.60
N LEU A 326 0.34 -0.37 -25.70
CA LEU A 326 -0.86 0.48 -25.70
C LEU A 326 -2.02 -0.21 -24.96
N ARG A 327 -2.27 -1.49 -25.24
CA ARG A 327 -3.29 -2.27 -24.55
C ARG A 327 -3.01 -2.38 -23.05
N PHE A 328 -1.75 -2.55 -22.68
CA PHE A 328 -1.34 -2.55 -21.29
C PHE A 328 -1.60 -1.18 -20.61
N ALA A 329 -1.32 -0.07 -21.29
CA ALA A 329 -1.66 1.26 -20.80
C ALA A 329 -3.16 1.43 -20.56
N GLU A 330 -4.00 0.87 -21.41
CA GLU A 330 -5.46 0.95 -21.30
C GLU A 330 -6.04 0.05 -20.22
N GLU A 331 -5.53 -1.17 -20.04
CA GLU A 331 -6.09 -2.18 -19.16
C GLU A 331 -5.48 -2.15 -17.72
N PHE A 332 -4.24 -1.64 -17.58
CA PHE A 332 -3.49 -1.68 -16.33
C PHE A 332 -3.11 -0.32 -15.76
N CYS A 333 -3.19 0.76 -16.57
CA CYS A 333 -2.64 2.06 -16.19
C CYS A 333 -3.68 3.17 -16.31
N LEU A 334 -3.42 4.29 -15.64
CA LEU A 334 -4.22 5.52 -15.69
C LEU A 334 -3.51 6.56 -16.57
N PHE A 335 -3.52 6.34 -17.88
CA PHE A 335 -2.91 7.23 -18.88
C PHE A 335 -3.97 8.04 -19.62
N GLY A 336 -3.68 9.31 -19.86
CA GLY A 336 -4.51 10.20 -20.66
C GLY A 336 -4.62 11.60 -20.13
N THR A 337 -5.58 12.34 -20.65
CA THR A 337 -5.91 13.69 -20.18
C THR A 337 -6.41 13.68 -18.73
N PRO A 338 -6.36 14.81 -18.01
CA PRO A 338 -6.90 14.90 -16.65
C PRO A 338 -8.34 14.42 -16.54
N ASP A 339 -9.20 14.79 -17.47
CA ASP A 339 -10.61 14.39 -17.49
C ASP A 339 -10.78 12.87 -17.66
N ARG A 340 -10.00 12.26 -18.55
CA ARG A 340 -10.00 10.80 -18.75
C ARG A 340 -9.56 10.07 -17.48
N ILE A 341 -8.50 10.55 -16.82
CA ILE A 341 -8.02 9.96 -15.57
C ILE A 341 -9.09 10.10 -14.49
N ALA A 342 -9.70 11.27 -14.31
CA ALA A 342 -10.76 11.50 -13.35
C ALA A 342 -11.96 10.57 -13.57
N GLN A 343 -12.42 10.41 -14.81
CA GLN A 343 -13.50 9.50 -15.18
C GLN A 343 -13.17 8.04 -14.83
N ARG A 344 -11.94 7.59 -15.10
CA ARG A 344 -11.50 6.22 -14.79
C ARG A 344 -11.39 6.00 -13.28
N LEU A 345 -10.94 6.98 -12.51
CA LEU A 345 -10.93 6.92 -11.05
C LEU A 345 -12.35 6.80 -10.48
N GLN A 346 -13.31 7.55 -11.01
CA GLN A 346 -14.72 7.43 -10.63
C GLN A 346 -15.30 6.05 -10.98
N ALA A 347 -14.98 5.50 -12.14
CA ALA A 347 -15.38 4.15 -12.53
C ALA A 347 -14.82 3.09 -11.59
N LEU A 348 -13.53 3.15 -11.22
CA LEU A 348 -12.93 2.26 -10.23
C LEU A 348 -13.65 2.33 -8.88
N HIS A 349 -14.02 3.53 -8.42
CA HIS A 349 -14.79 3.70 -7.20
C HIS A 349 -16.19 3.07 -7.30
N ALA A 350 -16.87 3.23 -8.43
CA ALA A 350 -18.16 2.58 -8.67
C ALA A 350 -18.05 1.05 -8.63
N ASP A 351 -16.94 0.48 -9.11
CA ASP A 351 -16.64 -0.96 -9.11
C ASP A 351 -16.18 -1.49 -7.73
N GLY A 352 -16.11 -0.65 -6.68
CA GLY A 352 -15.82 -1.08 -5.31
C GLY A 352 -14.40 -0.83 -4.84
N VAL A 353 -13.56 -0.19 -5.64
CA VAL A 353 -12.23 0.24 -5.21
C VAL A 353 -12.36 1.38 -4.20
N THR A 354 -11.63 1.26 -3.09
CA THR A 354 -11.64 2.26 -2.00
C THR A 354 -10.39 3.14 -2.00
N GLY A 355 -9.37 2.75 -2.73
CA GLY A 355 -8.14 3.53 -2.87
C GLY A 355 -7.40 3.23 -4.16
N VAL A 356 -6.64 4.19 -4.65
CA VAL A 356 -5.74 4.03 -5.79
C VAL A 356 -4.35 4.49 -5.40
N LEU A 357 -3.37 3.64 -5.68
CA LEU A 357 -1.94 3.93 -5.52
C LEU A 357 -1.36 4.26 -6.89
N LEU A 358 -1.14 5.53 -7.15
CA LEU A 358 -0.54 6.02 -8.38
C LEU A 358 0.97 5.82 -8.39
N GLN A 359 1.52 5.35 -9.49
CA GLN A 359 2.95 5.17 -9.70
C GLN A 359 3.39 5.93 -10.96
N HIS A 360 4.51 6.66 -10.88
CA HIS A 360 5.16 7.21 -12.07
C HIS A 360 5.92 6.11 -12.82
N VAL A 361 6.10 6.32 -14.10
CA VAL A 361 6.89 5.44 -14.98
C VAL A 361 8.35 5.88 -14.96
N GLY A 362 9.26 4.91 -15.01
CA GLY A 362 10.69 5.17 -15.13
C GLY A 362 11.43 5.17 -13.80
N SER A 363 12.51 5.84 -13.81
CA SER A 363 13.72 5.61 -13.05
C SER A 363 13.72 6.05 -11.57
N TYR A 364 14.89 6.13 -11.04
CA TYR A 364 15.29 6.41 -9.67
C TYR A 364 15.19 7.92 -9.34
N HIS A 365 13.96 8.47 -9.39
CA HIS A 365 13.68 9.87 -9.00
C HIS A 365 12.30 10.01 -8.32
N PRO A 366 12.08 11.08 -7.54
CA PRO A 366 10.77 11.36 -6.94
C PRO A 366 9.71 11.62 -8.03
N PRO A 367 8.44 11.25 -7.80
CA PRO A 367 7.32 11.45 -8.73
C PRO A 367 6.80 12.90 -8.75
N THR A 368 7.70 13.90 -8.79
CA THR A 368 7.34 15.31 -8.60
C THR A 368 6.37 15.79 -9.69
N GLU A 369 6.67 15.49 -10.95
CA GLU A 369 5.82 15.90 -12.08
C GLU A 369 4.43 15.27 -12.01
N LEU A 370 4.35 14.00 -11.66
CA LEU A 370 3.06 13.31 -11.48
C LEU A 370 2.27 13.89 -10.32
N ILE A 371 2.92 14.22 -9.20
CA ILE A 371 2.28 14.87 -8.03
C ILE A 371 1.67 16.21 -8.44
N GLU A 372 2.42 17.05 -9.16
CA GLU A 372 1.92 18.34 -9.64
C GLU A 372 0.76 18.15 -10.63
N ALA A 373 0.95 17.33 -11.65
CA ALA A 373 -0.06 17.13 -12.69
C ALA A 373 -1.39 16.59 -12.13
N ILE A 374 -1.34 15.56 -11.27
CA ILE A 374 -2.54 14.99 -10.65
C ILE A 374 -3.15 15.96 -9.63
N GLY A 375 -2.32 16.56 -8.77
CA GLY A 375 -2.78 17.46 -7.71
C GLY A 375 -3.46 18.71 -8.24
N GLU A 376 -2.95 19.28 -9.33
CA GLU A 376 -3.46 20.53 -9.89
C GLU A 376 -4.63 20.33 -10.89
N SER A 377 -4.69 19.19 -11.59
CA SER A 377 -5.65 19.00 -12.68
C SER A 377 -6.67 17.86 -12.47
N VAL A 378 -6.36 16.84 -11.66
CA VAL A 378 -7.23 15.67 -11.48
C VAL A 378 -7.96 15.70 -10.13
N LEU A 379 -7.25 15.92 -9.03
CA LEU A 379 -7.86 15.90 -7.69
C LEU A 379 -8.99 16.94 -7.53
N PRO A 380 -8.89 18.18 -8.06
CA PRO A 380 -9.99 19.14 -8.00
C PRO A 380 -11.27 18.65 -8.71
N ALA A 381 -11.13 17.90 -9.81
CA ALA A 381 -12.26 17.34 -10.57
C ALA A 381 -12.96 16.17 -9.86
N LEU A 382 -12.30 15.51 -8.90
CA LEU A 382 -12.86 14.43 -8.08
C LEU A 382 -13.60 14.96 -6.85
N SER A 383 -13.31 16.18 -6.42
CA SER A 383 -14.00 16.81 -5.30
C SER A 383 -15.45 17.14 -5.70
N PRO A 384 -16.49 16.86 -4.86
CA PRO A 384 -17.84 17.28 -5.16
C PRO A 384 -17.87 18.79 -5.34
N SER A 385 -18.38 19.24 -6.48
CA SER A 385 -18.55 20.67 -6.77
C SER A 385 -19.30 21.32 -5.62
N THR A 386 -18.64 22.16 -4.84
CA THR A 386 -19.35 23.02 -3.90
C THR A 386 -20.33 23.85 -4.72
N PRO A 387 -21.66 23.77 -4.50
CA PRO A 387 -22.59 24.58 -5.27
C PRO A 387 -22.19 26.04 -5.10
N GLY A 388 -21.89 26.69 -6.24
CA GLY A 388 -21.39 28.06 -6.28
C GLY A 388 -22.23 28.95 -5.39
N LYS A 389 -21.55 29.72 -4.52
CA LYS A 389 -22.19 30.85 -3.86
C LYS A 389 -22.84 31.67 -4.97
N ALA A 390 -24.18 31.65 -4.99
CA ALA A 390 -24.92 32.56 -5.82
C ALA A 390 -24.44 34.00 -5.49
N ASP A 391 -23.96 34.66 -6.50
CA ASP A 391 -23.54 36.08 -6.43
C ASP A 391 -24.78 36.89 -5.98
N PRO A 392 -24.72 37.58 -4.84
CA PRO A 392 -25.84 38.44 -4.44
C PRO A 392 -25.78 39.70 -5.29
N ARG A 393 -26.55 39.73 -6.38
CA ARG A 393 -26.90 41.00 -7.04
C ARG A 393 -28.14 41.59 -6.45
#